data_6e279f9630fc342471e447aea19bb73a
#
_entry.id   6e279f9630fc342471e447aea19bb73a
#
_cell.length_a   1.000
_cell.length_b   1.000
_cell.length_c   1.000
_cell.angle_alpha   90.00
_cell.angle_beta   90.00
_cell.angle_gamma   90.00
#
_symmetry.space_group_name_H-M   'P 1'
#
loop_
_entity.id
_entity.type
_entity.pdbx_description
1 polymer ?
#
loop_
_entity_poly.entity_id
_entity_poly.type
_entity_poly.pdbx_seq_one_letter_code
_entity_poly.pdbx_strand_id
1 'polypeptide(L)'
;MKQAWTKPELYEFILNTGCRISETKNNLREETKEKIGRLAVMLSSQEQGELMKLLVAISGAKKGIEVGVFTGYSALCLAEGLPEDGKLYALDVSEEWTSIGQKYWEEAGVADKIELILAPAIETLDGFIADEEQVETFDFAFIDADKVNYPDYYEKLITLLKPNGFIIVDNVLWGGSVVEDPSTFDEDTAALRKLSAIVREDERVEHVMLPIADGVTIIRKK
;
A
#
# COMPACT_ATOMS: atom_id res chain seq x y z
N MET A 1 -9.28 -13.72 -4.62
CA MET A 1 -10.00 -13.77 -3.32
C MET A 1 -9.00 -13.36 -2.24
N LYS A 2 -9.05 -12.11 -1.76
CA LYS A 2 -8.05 -11.57 -0.81
C LYS A 2 -8.07 -12.20 0.59
N GLN A 3 -8.70 -13.38 0.80
CA GLN A 3 -8.88 -13.98 2.13
C GLN A 3 -8.90 -15.52 2.10
N ALA A 4 -7.97 -16.09 1.35
CA ALA A 4 -7.87 -17.55 1.23
C ALA A 4 -7.60 -18.28 2.57
N TRP A 5 -7.21 -17.53 3.62
CA TRP A 5 -6.68 -18.09 4.87
C TRP A 5 -7.66 -18.07 6.04
N THR A 6 -8.81 -17.36 5.91
CA THR A 6 -9.74 -17.16 7.01
C THR A 6 -11.12 -17.68 6.64
N LYS A 7 -11.79 -18.41 7.57
CA LYS A 7 -13.19 -18.81 7.37
C LYS A 7 -14.08 -17.57 7.23
N PRO A 8 -15.09 -17.58 6.34
CA PRO A 8 -15.94 -16.42 6.08
C PRO A 8 -16.55 -15.82 7.36
N GLU A 9 -17.06 -16.67 8.27
CA GLU A 9 -17.70 -16.24 9.50
C GLU A 9 -16.69 -15.57 10.46
N LEU A 10 -15.45 -16.05 10.50
CA LEU A 10 -14.38 -15.43 11.29
C LEU A 10 -13.96 -14.09 10.69
N TYR A 11 -13.92 -14.00 9.37
CA TYR A 11 -13.62 -12.75 8.70
C TYR A 11 -14.71 -11.69 8.94
N GLU A 12 -15.97 -12.08 8.83
CA GLU A 12 -17.10 -11.22 9.18
C GLU A 12 -17.02 -10.72 10.64
N PHE A 13 -16.66 -11.60 11.57
CA PHE A 13 -16.42 -11.22 12.96
C PHE A 13 -15.28 -10.20 13.09
N ILE A 14 -14.16 -10.38 12.36
CA ILE A 14 -13.04 -9.43 12.36
C ILE A 14 -13.49 -8.05 11.89
N LEU A 15 -14.23 -7.98 10.79
CA LEU A 15 -14.71 -6.70 10.26
C LEU A 15 -15.70 -6.02 11.22
N ASN A 16 -16.63 -6.77 11.77
CA ASN A 16 -17.69 -6.22 12.63
C ASN A 16 -17.21 -5.84 14.03
N THR A 17 -16.10 -6.45 14.50
CA THR A 17 -15.63 -6.28 15.89
C THR A 17 -14.26 -5.61 15.95
N GLY A 18 -13.39 -5.90 14.99
CA GLY A 18 -11.99 -5.44 14.97
C GLY A 18 -11.76 -4.13 14.19
N CYS A 19 -12.73 -3.72 13.36
CA CYS A 19 -12.57 -2.55 12.50
C CYS A 19 -13.67 -1.51 12.77
N ARG A 20 -13.33 -0.22 12.63
CA ARG A 20 -14.29 0.89 12.65
C ARG A 20 -14.24 1.63 11.32
N ILE A 21 -14.96 1.10 10.34
CA ILE A 21 -14.97 1.64 9.00
C ILE A 21 -15.95 2.80 8.91
N SER A 22 -15.49 3.97 8.47
CA SER A 22 -16.35 5.14 8.27
C SER A 22 -17.32 4.92 7.09
N GLU A 23 -18.41 5.69 7.09
CA GLU A 23 -19.36 5.68 5.98
C GLU A 23 -18.68 6.11 4.67
N THR A 24 -17.83 7.13 4.70
CA THR A 24 -17.03 7.61 3.57
C THR A 24 -16.18 6.49 2.94
N LYS A 25 -15.47 5.69 3.75
CA LYS A 25 -14.72 4.53 3.26
C LYS A 25 -15.61 3.47 2.63
N ASN A 26 -16.77 3.18 3.23
CA ASN A 26 -17.71 2.23 2.67
C ASN A 26 -18.29 2.74 1.34
N ASN A 27 -18.67 4.00 1.25
CA ASN A 27 -19.20 4.63 0.03
C ASN A 27 -18.17 4.59 -1.11
N LEU A 28 -16.90 4.90 -0.83
CA LEU A 28 -15.83 4.77 -1.82
C LEU A 28 -15.71 3.32 -2.35
N ARG A 29 -15.77 2.34 -1.47
CA ARG A 29 -15.70 0.92 -1.86
C ARG A 29 -16.89 0.49 -2.71
N GLU A 30 -18.10 0.90 -2.35
CA GLU A 30 -19.31 0.57 -3.11
C GLU A 30 -19.30 1.23 -4.48
N GLU A 31 -18.91 2.52 -4.57
CA GLU A 31 -18.80 3.20 -5.87
C GLU A 31 -17.72 2.56 -6.74
N THR A 32 -16.59 2.15 -6.15
CA THR A 32 -15.55 1.41 -6.89
C THR A 32 -16.12 0.10 -7.45
N LYS A 33 -16.88 -0.66 -6.67
CA LYS A 33 -17.51 -1.91 -7.14
C LYS A 33 -18.50 -1.64 -8.29
N GLU A 34 -19.27 -0.59 -8.17
CA GLU A 34 -20.26 -0.21 -9.19
C GLU A 34 -19.59 0.22 -10.49
N LYS A 35 -18.59 1.11 -10.42
CA LYS A 35 -17.95 1.68 -11.61
C LYS A 35 -16.91 0.78 -12.26
N ILE A 36 -16.14 0.07 -11.46
CA ILE A 36 -14.97 -0.73 -11.91
C ILE A 36 -15.32 -2.21 -12.08
N GLY A 37 -16.41 -2.67 -11.46
CA GLY A 37 -16.89 -4.05 -11.60
C GLY A 37 -15.88 -5.07 -11.07
N ARG A 38 -15.48 -6.02 -11.92
CA ARG A 38 -14.58 -7.12 -11.51
C ARG A 38 -13.21 -6.67 -11.01
N LEU A 39 -12.70 -5.55 -11.49
CA LEU A 39 -11.40 -5.03 -11.06
C LEU A 39 -11.44 -4.44 -9.64
N ALA A 40 -12.62 -4.23 -9.05
CA ALA A 40 -12.74 -3.83 -7.64
C ALA A 40 -12.09 -4.83 -6.65
N VAL A 41 -11.72 -6.03 -7.11
CA VAL A 41 -10.91 -6.98 -6.35
C VAL A 41 -9.52 -6.42 -5.99
N MET A 42 -9.04 -5.41 -6.71
CA MET A 42 -7.76 -4.73 -6.42
C MET A 42 -7.82 -3.83 -5.18
N LEU A 43 -9.02 -3.46 -4.69
CA LEU A 43 -9.12 -2.69 -3.45
C LEU A 43 -8.42 -3.41 -2.28
N SER A 44 -7.61 -2.69 -1.53
CA SER A 44 -7.11 -3.19 -0.24
C SER A 44 -8.27 -3.61 0.66
N SER A 45 -8.08 -4.64 1.49
CA SER A 45 -9.13 -5.07 2.40
C SER A 45 -9.38 -4.04 3.52
N GLN A 46 -10.53 -4.12 4.16
CA GLN A 46 -10.93 -3.14 5.17
C GLN A 46 -10.02 -3.20 6.40
N GLU A 47 -9.72 -4.41 6.90
CA GLU A 47 -8.82 -4.61 8.05
C GLU A 47 -7.38 -4.20 7.72
N GLN A 48 -6.94 -4.38 6.48
CA GLN A 48 -5.64 -3.90 6.02
C GLN A 48 -5.59 -2.36 6.00
N GLY A 49 -6.65 -1.70 5.52
CA GLY A 49 -6.76 -0.23 5.55
C GLY A 49 -6.67 0.33 6.97
N GLU A 50 -7.37 -0.29 7.93
CA GLU A 50 -7.30 0.13 9.34
C GLU A 50 -5.93 -0.17 9.97
N LEU A 51 -5.28 -1.30 9.61
CA LEU A 51 -3.90 -1.58 10.01
C LEU A 51 -2.94 -0.50 9.52
N MET A 52 -3.01 -0.14 8.23
CA MET A 52 -2.15 0.89 7.63
C MET A 52 -2.34 2.24 8.31
N LYS A 53 -3.59 2.68 8.53
CA LYS A 53 -3.91 3.88 9.30
C LYS A 53 -3.27 3.87 10.69
N LEU A 54 -3.41 2.77 11.42
CA LEU A 54 -2.84 2.62 12.77
C LEU A 54 -1.32 2.66 12.75
N LEU A 55 -0.66 1.99 11.81
CA LEU A 55 0.81 2.00 11.68
C LEU A 55 1.33 3.41 11.43
N VAL A 56 0.70 4.18 10.55
CA VAL A 56 1.05 5.58 10.30
C VAL A 56 0.86 6.43 11.56
N ALA A 57 -0.27 6.29 12.25
CA ALA A 57 -0.57 7.06 13.46
C ALA A 57 0.38 6.75 14.63
N ILE A 58 0.62 5.47 14.92
CA ILE A 58 1.48 5.07 16.07
C ILE A 58 2.96 5.33 15.84
N SER A 59 3.41 5.34 14.57
CA SER A 59 4.79 5.69 14.22
C SER A 59 5.08 7.19 14.32
N GLY A 60 4.03 8.03 14.38
CA GLY A 60 4.17 9.49 14.32
C GLY A 60 4.63 9.98 12.95
N ALA A 61 4.41 9.19 11.90
CA ALA A 61 4.80 9.51 10.54
C ALA A 61 4.11 10.78 10.04
N LYS A 62 4.86 11.58 9.26
CA LYS A 62 4.38 12.82 8.65
C LYS A 62 4.48 12.84 7.13
N LYS A 63 5.37 12.05 6.54
CA LYS A 63 5.66 12.07 5.12
C LYS A 63 5.73 10.66 4.57
N GLY A 64 4.85 10.34 3.64
CA GLY A 64 4.74 9.01 3.06
C GLY A 64 4.69 8.99 1.55
N ILE A 65 4.95 7.82 0.97
CA ILE A 65 4.79 7.51 -0.45
C ILE A 65 3.85 6.32 -0.59
N GLU A 66 2.89 6.42 -1.49
CA GLU A 66 2.08 5.29 -1.95
C GLU A 66 2.35 5.03 -3.41
N VAL A 67 2.69 3.80 -3.75
CA VAL A 67 2.91 3.33 -5.12
C VAL A 67 1.76 2.42 -5.54
N GLY A 68 0.88 2.95 -6.39
CA GLY A 68 -0.39 2.34 -6.77
C GLY A 68 -1.54 2.83 -5.90
N VAL A 69 -2.39 3.70 -6.44
CA VAL A 69 -3.51 4.36 -5.74
C VAL A 69 -4.84 3.72 -6.09
N PHE A 70 -4.99 3.27 -7.34
CA PHE A 70 -6.24 2.76 -7.88
C PHE A 70 -7.38 3.77 -7.68
N THR A 71 -8.46 3.40 -6.96
CA THR A 71 -9.57 4.31 -6.66
C THR A 71 -9.42 5.07 -5.34
N GLY A 72 -8.24 5.03 -4.71
CA GLY A 72 -7.86 5.91 -3.59
C GLY A 72 -8.30 5.45 -2.21
N TYR A 73 -8.67 4.18 -2.02
CA TYR A 73 -9.07 3.65 -0.70
C TYR A 73 -7.89 3.56 0.27
N SER A 74 -6.76 3.04 -0.18
CA SER A 74 -5.52 2.96 0.61
C SER A 74 -4.98 4.36 0.94
N ALA A 75 -4.96 5.27 -0.05
CA ALA A 75 -4.60 6.68 0.16
C ALA A 75 -5.45 7.34 1.26
N LEU A 76 -6.78 7.13 1.23
CA LEU A 76 -7.68 7.62 2.26
C LEU A 76 -7.30 7.08 3.66
N CYS A 77 -7.03 5.77 3.76
CA CYS A 77 -6.66 5.14 5.03
C CYS A 77 -5.32 5.65 5.56
N LEU A 78 -4.31 5.76 4.71
CA LEU A 78 -2.98 6.28 5.07
C LEU A 78 -3.06 7.74 5.51
N ALA A 79 -3.78 8.59 4.74
CA ALA A 79 -3.93 10.00 5.04
C ALA A 79 -4.72 10.28 6.34
N GLU A 80 -5.69 9.43 6.69
CA GLU A 80 -6.35 9.50 8.01
C GLU A 80 -5.40 9.21 9.18
N GLY A 81 -4.33 8.44 8.96
CA GLY A 81 -3.30 8.17 9.96
C GLY A 81 -2.31 9.31 10.16
N LEU A 82 -2.19 10.21 9.17
CA LEU A 82 -1.27 11.34 9.20
C LEU A 82 -1.79 12.48 10.08
N PRO A 83 -0.90 13.22 10.78
CA PRO A 83 -1.26 14.46 11.46
C PRO A 83 -1.70 15.55 10.47
N GLU A 84 -2.17 16.71 10.99
CA GLU A 84 -2.65 17.81 10.13
C GLU A 84 -1.57 18.35 9.19
N ASP A 85 -0.31 18.37 9.63
CA ASP A 85 0.86 18.79 8.86
C ASP A 85 1.51 17.64 8.06
N GLY A 86 0.82 16.51 7.95
CA GLY A 86 1.31 15.32 7.24
C GLY A 86 1.07 15.39 5.73
N LYS A 87 1.90 14.66 4.96
CA LYS A 87 1.83 14.61 3.49
C LYS A 87 2.02 13.18 2.97
N LEU A 88 1.12 12.76 2.08
CA LEU A 88 1.19 11.52 1.31
C LEU A 88 1.38 11.84 -0.16
N TYR A 89 2.48 11.40 -0.75
CA TYR A 89 2.70 11.42 -2.20
C TYR A 89 2.11 10.13 -2.78
N ALA A 90 0.99 10.25 -3.48
CA ALA A 90 0.21 9.14 -4.02
C ALA A 90 0.50 9.00 -5.53
N LEU A 91 1.20 7.92 -5.92
CA LEU A 91 1.70 7.72 -7.29
C LEU A 91 0.82 6.74 -8.04
N ASP A 92 0.27 7.17 -9.18
CA ASP A 92 -0.51 6.32 -10.08
C ASP A 92 -0.37 6.80 -11.53
N VAL A 93 -0.81 5.99 -12.48
CA VAL A 93 -0.83 6.36 -13.90
C VAL A 93 -2.24 6.62 -14.43
N SER A 94 -3.28 6.28 -13.66
CA SER A 94 -4.67 6.34 -14.10
C SER A 94 -5.43 7.51 -13.46
N GLU A 95 -5.59 8.59 -14.22
CA GLU A 95 -6.49 9.69 -13.84
C GLU A 95 -7.95 9.21 -13.69
N GLU A 96 -8.39 8.32 -14.58
CA GLU A 96 -9.75 7.76 -14.57
C GLU A 96 -10.06 7.11 -13.23
N TRP A 97 -9.18 6.23 -12.72
CA TRP A 97 -9.42 5.53 -11.48
C TRP A 97 -9.25 6.42 -10.26
N THR A 98 -8.18 7.19 -10.20
CA THR A 98 -7.88 8.05 -9.05
C THR A 98 -8.91 9.15 -8.84
N SER A 99 -9.57 9.62 -9.92
CA SER A 99 -10.64 10.63 -9.82
C SER A 99 -11.83 10.18 -8.97
N ILE A 100 -12.06 8.86 -8.85
CA ILE A 100 -13.13 8.31 -8.00
C ILE A 100 -12.88 8.63 -6.52
N GLY A 101 -11.62 8.56 -6.07
CA GLY A 101 -11.22 8.78 -4.68
C GLY A 101 -11.29 10.22 -4.22
N GLN A 102 -11.00 11.17 -5.10
CA GLN A 102 -10.76 12.58 -4.73
C GLN A 102 -11.90 13.18 -3.90
N LYS A 103 -13.16 12.98 -4.30
CA LYS A 103 -14.32 13.48 -3.54
C LYS A 103 -14.43 12.87 -2.14
N TYR A 104 -13.97 11.63 -1.96
CA TYR A 104 -13.98 10.95 -0.66
C TYR A 104 -12.84 11.42 0.23
N TRP A 105 -11.71 11.84 -0.36
CA TRP A 105 -10.63 12.50 0.37
C TRP A 105 -11.08 13.87 0.89
N GLU A 106 -11.85 14.62 0.08
CA GLU A 106 -12.48 15.88 0.49
C GLU A 106 -13.50 15.66 1.61
N GLU A 107 -14.41 14.68 1.43
CA GLU A 107 -15.46 14.33 2.41
C GLU A 107 -14.86 13.91 3.75
N ALA A 108 -13.74 13.18 3.73
CA ALA A 108 -13.03 12.77 4.93
C ALA A 108 -12.13 13.87 5.53
N GLY A 109 -11.98 15.02 4.86
CA GLY A 109 -11.13 16.13 5.30
C GLY A 109 -9.63 15.83 5.24
N VAL A 110 -9.19 14.96 4.32
CA VAL A 110 -7.77 14.57 4.15
C VAL A 110 -7.19 14.95 2.79
N ALA A 111 -7.96 15.59 1.92
CA ALA A 111 -7.52 15.94 0.57
C ALA A 111 -6.24 16.79 0.58
N ASP A 112 -6.10 17.73 1.50
CA ASP A 112 -4.93 18.61 1.62
C ASP A 112 -3.65 17.85 2.00
N LYS A 113 -3.77 16.65 2.56
CA LYS A 113 -2.65 15.78 2.91
C LYS A 113 -2.17 14.92 1.74
N ILE A 114 -2.98 14.76 0.68
CA ILE A 114 -2.70 13.86 -0.43
C ILE A 114 -2.24 14.67 -1.65
N GLU A 115 -1.04 14.37 -2.12
CA GLU A 115 -0.51 14.88 -3.38
C GLU A 115 -0.50 13.75 -4.40
N LEU A 116 -1.49 13.79 -5.30
CA LEU A 116 -1.61 12.82 -6.39
C LEU A 116 -0.65 13.18 -7.52
N ILE A 117 0.23 12.25 -7.88
CA ILE A 117 1.18 12.38 -8.99
C ILE A 117 0.84 11.34 -10.04
N LEU A 118 0.38 11.81 -11.20
CA LEU A 118 0.01 10.96 -12.35
C LEU A 118 1.21 10.80 -13.29
N ALA A 119 2.07 9.84 -12.99
CA ALA A 119 3.25 9.49 -13.78
C ALA A 119 3.69 8.05 -13.45
N PRO A 120 4.54 7.40 -14.28
CA PRO A 120 5.17 6.14 -13.92
C PRO A 120 5.91 6.27 -12.59
N ALA A 121 5.60 5.39 -11.62
CA ALA A 121 6.14 5.51 -10.26
C ALA A 121 7.67 5.42 -10.22
N ILE A 122 8.29 4.61 -11.09
CA ILE A 122 9.76 4.53 -11.22
C ILE A 122 10.36 5.91 -11.54
N GLU A 123 9.78 6.65 -12.49
CA GLU A 123 10.27 7.96 -12.89
C GLU A 123 10.12 8.99 -11.75
N THR A 124 8.99 8.95 -11.05
CA THR A 124 8.75 9.83 -9.90
C THR A 124 9.72 9.54 -8.76
N LEU A 125 9.94 8.26 -8.43
CA LEU A 125 10.88 7.85 -7.40
C LEU A 125 12.33 8.21 -7.77
N ASP A 126 12.72 8.08 -9.05
CA ASP A 126 14.02 8.53 -9.54
C ASP A 126 14.18 10.05 -9.43
N GLY A 127 13.11 10.80 -9.69
CA GLY A 127 13.07 12.25 -9.48
C GLY A 127 13.28 12.62 -8.01
N PHE A 128 12.63 11.92 -7.07
CA PHE A 128 12.86 12.14 -5.64
C PHE A 128 14.28 11.77 -5.19
N ILE A 129 14.87 10.72 -5.76
CA ILE A 129 16.26 10.33 -5.45
C ILE A 129 17.26 11.33 -6.02
N ALA A 130 16.99 11.91 -7.20
CA ALA A 130 17.84 12.93 -7.81
C ALA A 130 17.83 14.27 -7.05
N ASP A 131 16.79 14.52 -6.28
CA ASP A 131 16.71 15.62 -5.31
C ASP A 131 17.29 15.16 -3.97
N GLU A 132 18.55 15.51 -3.71
CA GLU A 132 19.25 15.13 -2.48
C GLU A 132 18.51 15.57 -1.21
N GLU A 133 17.66 16.62 -1.27
CA GLU A 133 16.86 17.09 -0.14
C GLU A 133 15.70 16.11 0.19
N GLN A 134 15.34 15.18 -0.70
CA GLN A 134 14.30 14.16 -0.48
C GLN A 134 14.86 12.85 0.08
N VAL A 135 16.15 12.57 -0.13
CA VAL A 135 16.79 11.33 0.33
C VAL A 135 16.74 11.26 1.86
N GLU A 136 16.34 10.08 2.39
CA GLU A 136 16.20 9.83 3.84
C GLU A 136 15.25 10.80 4.58
N THR A 137 14.18 11.26 3.89
CA THR A 137 13.20 12.16 4.52
C THR A 137 11.82 11.56 4.69
N PHE A 138 11.51 10.45 4.03
CA PHE A 138 10.21 9.82 4.13
C PHE A 138 10.11 8.90 5.36
N ASP A 139 8.95 8.92 6.01
CA ASP A 139 8.66 8.14 7.21
C ASP A 139 8.16 6.74 6.86
N PHE A 140 7.36 6.63 5.80
CA PHE A 140 6.81 5.36 5.37
C PHE A 140 6.57 5.31 3.86
N ALA A 141 6.38 4.07 3.37
CA ALA A 141 5.89 3.82 2.03
C ALA A 141 4.89 2.65 2.02
N PHE A 142 4.00 2.65 1.01
CA PHE A 142 3.11 1.54 0.68
C PHE A 142 3.29 1.15 -0.78
N ILE A 143 3.43 -0.15 -1.05
CA ILE A 143 3.60 -0.72 -2.40
C ILE A 143 2.41 -1.62 -2.71
N ASP A 144 1.58 -1.22 -3.68
CA ASP A 144 0.47 -2.01 -4.24
C ASP A 144 0.22 -1.63 -5.72
N ALA A 145 1.23 -1.80 -6.56
CA ALA A 145 1.19 -1.51 -7.99
C ALA A 145 1.45 -2.77 -8.85
N ASP A 146 2.02 -2.61 -10.01
CA ASP A 146 2.47 -3.70 -10.89
C ASP A 146 3.59 -4.51 -10.25
N LYS A 147 3.39 -5.81 -10.14
CA LYS A 147 4.22 -6.69 -9.30
C LYS A 147 5.64 -6.87 -9.84
N VAL A 148 5.80 -6.81 -11.17
CA VAL A 148 7.12 -6.95 -11.83
C VAL A 148 8.12 -5.92 -11.30
N ASN A 149 7.67 -4.70 -10.99
CA ASN A 149 8.52 -3.62 -10.51
C ASN A 149 8.70 -3.58 -8.97
N TYR A 150 8.11 -4.48 -8.20
CA TYR A 150 8.24 -4.47 -6.73
C TYR A 150 9.67 -4.46 -6.20
N PRO A 151 10.63 -5.26 -6.77
CA PRO A 151 12.02 -5.19 -6.34
C PRO A 151 12.65 -3.80 -6.55
N ASP A 152 12.33 -3.13 -7.66
CA ASP A 152 12.86 -1.81 -7.99
C ASP A 152 12.22 -0.72 -7.13
N TYR A 153 10.90 -0.80 -6.87
CA TYR A 153 10.23 0.07 -5.91
C TYR A 153 10.87 -0.03 -4.52
N TYR A 154 11.12 -1.25 -4.06
CA TYR A 154 11.75 -1.49 -2.75
C TYR A 154 13.10 -0.79 -2.63
N GLU A 155 14.01 -0.97 -3.57
CA GLU A 155 15.36 -0.37 -3.50
C GLU A 155 15.30 1.17 -3.53
N LYS A 156 14.45 1.74 -4.38
CA LYS A 156 14.27 3.19 -4.43
C LYS A 156 13.67 3.73 -3.13
N LEU A 157 12.67 3.06 -2.57
CA LEU A 157 12.03 3.47 -1.32
C LEU A 157 12.95 3.33 -0.11
N ILE A 158 13.80 2.30 -0.04
CA ILE A 158 14.83 2.20 1.00
C ILE A 158 15.81 3.38 0.96
N THR A 159 16.14 3.89 -0.23
CA THR A 159 16.98 5.10 -0.38
C THR A 159 16.26 6.34 0.15
N LEU A 160 14.96 6.48 -0.08
CA LEU A 160 14.16 7.64 0.30
C LEU A 160 13.74 7.64 1.77
N LEU A 161 13.60 6.46 2.37
CA LEU A 161 13.19 6.33 3.77
C LEU A 161 14.31 6.76 4.72
N LYS A 162 13.94 7.50 5.75
CA LYS A 162 14.82 7.79 6.88
C LYS A 162 15.08 6.54 7.73
N PRO A 163 16.14 6.50 8.56
CA PRO A 163 16.30 5.47 9.59
C PRO A 163 15.04 5.36 10.46
N ASN A 164 14.61 4.13 10.76
CA ASN A 164 13.35 3.77 11.41
C ASN A 164 12.08 4.01 10.57
N GLY A 165 12.18 4.49 9.33
CA GLY A 165 11.07 4.50 8.40
C GLY A 165 10.66 3.07 8.01
N PHE A 166 9.44 2.89 7.49
CA PHE A 166 8.93 1.56 7.18
C PHE A 166 8.24 1.49 5.80
N ILE A 167 8.25 0.29 5.23
CA ILE A 167 7.50 -0.04 4.01
C ILE A 167 6.42 -1.06 4.36
N ILE A 168 5.24 -0.89 3.81
CA ILE A 168 4.18 -1.89 3.78
C ILE A 168 4.08 -2.39 2.34
N VAL A 169 4.16 -3.71 2.13
CA VAL A 169 4.06 -4.33 0.80
C VAL A 169 2.84 -5.22 0.76
N ASP A 170 1.92 -4.98 -0.17
CA ASP A 170 0.71 -5.80 -0.38
C ASP A 170 0.96 -6.98 -1.32
N ASN A 171 0.06 -7.95 -1.28
CA ASN A 171 -0.03 -9.12 -2.17
C ASN A 171 1.18 -10.07 -2.13
N VAL A 172 1.92 -10.10 -1.04
CA VAL A 172 3.14 -10.92 -0.94
C VAL A 172 2.88 -12.43 -0.93
N LEU A 173 1.63 -12.87 -0.76
CA LEU A 173 1.23 -14.29 -0.84
C LEU A 173 0.62 -14.67 -2.20
N TRP A 174 0.13 -13.71 -2.96
CA TRP A 174 -0.37 -13.84 -4.33
C TRP A 174 -1.32 -15.02 -4.54
N GLY A 175 -2.36 -15.10 -3.70
CA GLY A 175 -3.33 -16.19 -3.72
C GLY A 175 -2.76 -17.56 -3.39
N GLY A 176 -1.50 -17.63 -2.94
CA GLY A 176 -0.77 -18.87 -2.67
C GLY A 176 0.21 -19.28 -3.76
N SER A 177 0.22 -18.62 -4.92
CA SER A 177 1.09 -18.97 -6.05
C SER A 177 2.58 -18.95 -5.69
N VAL A 178 2.95 -18.10 -4.71
CA VAL A 178 4.35 -18.00 -4.23
C VAL A 178 4.93 -19.29 -3.65
N VAL A 179 4.12 -20.30 -3.33
CA VAL A 179 4.58 -21.60 -2.80
C VAL A 179 4.41 -22.74 -3.79
N GLU A 180 3.94 -22.48 -5.02
CA GLU A 180 3.85 -23.45 -6.10
C GLU A 180 5.23 -23.81 -6.67
N ASP A 181 5.26 -24.73 -7.65
CA ASP A 181 6.49 -25.10 -8.33
C ASP A 181 7.06 -23.89 -9.10
N PRO A 182 8.33 -23.51 -8.90
CA PRO A 182 8.93 -22.37 -9.59
C PRO A 182 8.86 -22.41 -11.12
N SER A 183 8.74 -23.61 -11.71
CA SER A 183 8.57 -23.75 -13.16
C SER A 183 7.21 -23.26 -13.68
N THR A 184 6.24 -23.02 -12.79
CA THR A 184 4.88 -22.54 -13.12
C THR A 184 4.69 -21.04 -12.87
N PHE A 185 5.70 -20.34 -12.35
CA PHE A 185 5.59 -18.92 -12.01
C PHE A 185 5.38 -18.08 -13.26
N ASP A 186 4.36 -17.19 -13.20
CA ASP A 186 4.29 -16.05 -14.06
C ASP A 186 5.29 -14.95 -13.61
N GLU A 187 5.39 -13.87 -14.38
CA GLU A 187 6.31 -12.76 -14.10
C GLU A 187 6.02 -12.10 -12.76
N ASP A 188 4.75 -11.93 -12.40
CA ASP A 188 4.30 -11.32 -11.14
C ASP A 188 4.71 -12.19 -9.95
N THR A 189 4.44 -13.50 -10.00
CA THR A 189 4.82 -14.43 -8.95
C THR A 189 6.33 -14.49 -8.77
N ALA A 190 7.07 -14.51 -9.88
CA ALA A 190 8.54 -14.51 -9.86
C ALA A 190 9.09 -13.22 -9.20
N ALA A 191 8.52 -12.06 -9.52
CA ALA A 191 8.93 -10.78 -8.94
C ALA A 191 8.65 -10.70 -7.43
N LEU A 192 7.48 -11.15 -6.98
CA LEU A 192 7.12 -11.21 -5.56
C LEU A 192 8.05 -12.16 -4.76
N ARG A 193 8.40 -13.30 -5.35
CA ARG A 193 9.38 -14.23 -4.78
C ARG A 193 10.78 -13.61 -4.71
N LYS A 194 11.17 -12.88 -5.77
CA LYS A 194 12.45 -12.15 -5.83
C LYS A 194 12.50 -11.10 -4.73
N LEU A 195 11.45 -10.27 -4.58
CA LEU A 195 11.38 -9.28 -3.51
C LEU A 195 11.49 -9.93 -2.13
N SER A 196 10.74 -11.00 -1.88
CA SER A 196 10.78 -11.72 -0.59
C SER A 196 12.19 -12.23 -0.26
N ALA A 197 12.93 -12.70 -1.27
CA ALA A 197 14.32 -13.15 -1.10
C ALA A 197 15.26 -11.96 -0.82
N ILE A 198 15.12 -10.86 -1.54
CA ILE A 198 15.89 -9.62 -1.32
C ILE A 198 15.69 -9.13 0.11
N VAL A 199 14.44 -8.94 0.54
CA VAL A 199 14.12 -8.41 1.88
C VAL A 199 14.64 -9.32 2.98
N ARG A 200 14.59 -10.63 2.78
CA ARG A 200 15.07 -11.61 3.75
C ARG A 200 16.59 -11.50 4.01
N GLU A 201 17.36 -11.24 2.96
CA GLU A 201 18.83 -11.21 3.03
C GLU A 201 19.36 -9.77 3.27
N ASP A 202 18.48 -8.76 3.27
CA ASP A 202 18.88 -7.36 3.41
C ASP A 202 19.15 -6.99 4.87
N GLU A 203 20.42 -6.80 5.20
CA GLU A 203 20.87 -6.43 6.55
C GLU A 203 20.47 -4.98 6.96
N ARG A 204 20.04 -4.15 6.00
CA ARG A 204 19.57 -2.77 6.26
C ARG A 204 18.23 -2.72 6.96
N VAL A 205 17.48 -3.83 6.99
CA VAL A 205 16.09 -3.85 7.45
C VAL A 205 15.80 -4.91 8.49
N GLU A 206 14.65 -4.77 9.15
CA GLU A 206 13.92 -5.81 9.87
C GLU A 206 12.55 -5.95 9.23
N HIS A 207 12.02 -7.16 9.17
CA HIS A 207 10.74 -7.38 8.51
C HIS A 207 9.91 -8.48 9.16
N VAL A 208 8.59 -8.44 8.89
CA VAL A 208 7.64 -9.51 9.21
C VAL A 208 6.62 -9.61 8.10
N MET A 209 6.29 -10.85 7.71
CA MET A 209 5.20 -11.15 6.78
C MET A 209 3.98 -11.63 7.55
N LEU A 210 2.82 -11.06 7.27
CA LEU A 210 1.55 -11.31 7.96
C LEU A 210 0.51 -11.85 6.96
N PRO A 211 -0.30 -12.86 7.34
CA PRO A 211 -1.34 -13.43 6.48
C PRO A 211 -2.64 -12.59 6.55
N ILE A 212 -2.54 -11.28 6.32
CA ILE A 212 -3.65 -10.34 6.25
C ILE A 212 -3.97 -10.14 4.78
N ALA A 213 -5.25 -10.15 4.40
CA ALA A 213 -5.68 -10.03 3.01
C ALA A 213 -4.96 -11.05 2.09
N ASP A 214 -4.21 -10.60 1.10
CA ASP A 214 -3.37 -11.42 0.22
C ASP A 214 -1.89 -11.45 0.65
N GLY A 215 -1.66 -11.26 1.95
CA GLY A 215 -0.35 -11.18 2.57
C GLY A 215 0.24 -9.77 2.55
N VAL A 216 0.69 -9.32 3.72
CA VAL A 216 1.32 -8.02 3.91
C VAL A 216 2.70 -8.23 4.53
N THR A 217 3.74 -7.64 3.95
CA THR A 217 5.05 -7.55 4.59
C THR A 217 5.26 -6.14 5.13
N ILE A 218 5.62 -6.04 6.41
CA ILE A 218 6.04 -4.80 7.04
C ILE A 218 7.57 -4.84 7.18
N ILE A 219 8.24 -3.82 6.67
CA ILE A 219 9.70 -3.72 6.59
C ILE A 219 10.12 -2.42 7.27
N ARG A 220 11.01 -2.47 8.25
CA ARG A 220 11.57 -1.30 8.92
C ARG A 220 13.03 -1.11 8.51
N LYS A 221 13.40 0.06 8.01
CA LYS A 221 14.80 0.48 7.83
C LYS A 221 15.47 0.66 9.20
N LYS A 222 16.66 0.10 9.38
CA LYS A 222 17.45 0.24 10.62
C LYS A 222 18.07 1.61 10.77
#